data_dfa1824a59f7a31d1409d6055f673693
#
_entry.id   dfa1824a59f7a31d1409d6055f673693
#
_cell.length_a   1.000
_cell.length_b   1.000
_cell.length_c   1.000
_cell.angle_alpha   90.00
_cell.angle_beta   90.00
_cell.angle_gamma   90.00
#
_symmetry.space_group_name_H-M   'P 1'
#
loop_
_entity.id
_entity.type
_entity.pdbx_description
1 polymer ?
#
loop_
_entity_poly.entity_id
_entity_poly.type
_entity_poly.pdbx_seq_one_letter_code
_entity_poly.pdbx_strand_id
1 'polypeptide(L)'
;MDGMTGDFRFGVNMVVPDSRAAWVEKCRKAEDLGYDVLSAADHLGMAPPFPALVLAGEVTSRVKLNTFVLNTPFYNPVLLARDVTGTDQFTDGRLELGLGAGYVKEEFEAAGMPFPSARERVDHLERTITELKRLYADPEHKPAPVRAGGPPLLLAGRGDRSLTLAAAHADIIGFTGTAKTPDGAAPAPASAEEIEERVEFVRAKLGGREAEFNLLCHFVNITDDRAGALAELAKLTRGVLSADQLAEVPTALIGSPAAVAEQLHAHRERFGLTYYTVLEHNMDQFAPVLEHLR
;
A
#
# COMPACT_ATOMS: atom_id res chain seq x y z
N MET A 1 -2.75 29.61 0.17
CA MET A 1 -2.12 28.27 0.04
C MET A 1 -2.07 27.68 1.45
N ASP A 2 -3.20 27.15 1.91
CA ASP A 2 -3.20 26.41 3.18
C ASP A 2 -2.71 25.00 2.88
N GLY A 3 -1.49 24.72 3.35
CA GLY A 3 -0.82 23.46 3.16
C GLY A 3 -1.60 22.34 3.85
N MET A 4 -1.64 21.19 3.21
CA MET A 4 -2.17 19.94 3.76
C MET A 4 -1.46 19.64 5.09
N THR A 5 -2.10 20.07 6.21
CA THR A 5 -1.65 19.81 7.59
C THR A 5 -2.23 18.49 8.10
N GLY A 6 -2.25 17.45 7.26
CA GLY A 6 -2.61 16.11 7.72
C GLY A 6 -1.46 15.50 8.52
N ASP A 7 -1.76 14.90 9.67
CA ASP A 7 -0.81 14.10 10.42
C ASP A 7 -0.33 12.93 9.56
N PHE A 8 0.91 12.48 9.79
CA PHE A 8 1.42 11.29 9.12
C PHE A 8 0.60 10.06 9.53
N ARG A 9 0.38 9.16 8.55
CA ARG A 9 -0.17 7.82 8.76
C ARG A 9 0.87 6.75 8.44
N PHE A 10 0.93 5.72 9.25
CA PHE A 10 1.87 4.63 9.09
C PHE A 10 1.17 3.28 9.07
N GLY A 11 1.42 2.53 8.01
CA GLY A 11 0.93 1.17 7.86
C GLY A 11 2.06 0.14 7.94
N VAL A 12 1.70 -1.06 8.38
CA VAL A 12 2.56 -2.24 8.26
C VAL A 12 1.89 -3.27 7.37
N ASN A 13 2.61 -3.71 6.31
CA ASN A 13 2.13 -4.74 5.40
C ASN A 13 2.60 -6.11 5.87
N MET A 14 1.62 -6.93 6.30
CA MET A 14 1.84 -8.26 6.83
C MET A 14 1.97 -9.25 5.67
N VAL A 15 3.15 -9.83 5.53
CA VAL A 15 3.51 -10.66 4.36
C VAL A 15 3.94 -12.08 4.74
N VAL A 16 4.14 -12.37 6.02
CA VAL A 16 4.59 -13.68 6.49
C VAL A 16 3.38 -14.51 6.92
N PRO A 17 3.13 -15.67 6.27
CA PRO A 17 2.10 -16.60 6.73
C PRO A 17 2.49 -17.16 8.10
N ASP A 18 1.53 -17.25 9.03
CA ASP A 18 1.84 -17.58 10.40
C ASP A 18 0.71 -18.35 11.09
N SER A 19 1.00 -18.83 12.30
CA SER A 19 -0.03 -19.40 13.17
C SER A 19 -0.99 -18.31 13.65
N ARG A 20 -2.22 -18.71 14.04
CA ARG A 20 -3.17 -17.79 14.65
C ARG A 20 -2.56 -17.02 15.83
N ALA A 21 -1.80 -17.68 16.68
CA ALA A 21 -1.20 -17.07 17.87
C ALA A 21 -0.20 -15.97 17.49
N ALA A 22 0.73 -16.25 16.58
CA ALA A 22 1.71 -15.29 16.11
C ALA A 22 1.05 -14.13 15.32
N TRP A 23 0.04 -14.40 14.50
CA TRP A 23 -0.72 -13.34 13.82
C TRP A 23 -1.35 -12.36 14.81
N VAL A 24 -2.05 -12.89 15.83
CA VAL A 24 -2.68 -12.08 16.89
C VAL A 24 -1.66 -11.25 17.66
N GLU A 25 -0.52 -11.84 18.01
CA GLU A 25 0.57 -11.14 18.70
C GLU A 25 1.10 -9.98 17.86
N LYS A 26 1.37 -10.22 16.58
CA LYS A 26 1.86 -9.19 15.65
C LYS A 26 0.85 -8.06 15.44
N CYS A 27 -0.44 -8.39 15.30
CA CYS A 27 -1.48 -7.37 15.15
C CYS A 27 -1.57 -6.43 16.37
N ARG A 28 -1.57 -7.00 17.58
CA ARG A 28 -1.57 -6.21 18.81
C ARG A 28 -0.31 -5.38 18.95
N LYS A 29 0.84 -5.99 18.69
CA LYS A 29 2.13 -5.30 18.74
C LYS A 29 2.17 -4.10 17.78
N ALA A 30 1.69 -4.23 16.54
CA ALA A 30 1.63 -3.11 15.61
C ALA A 30 0.76 -1.96 16.12
N GLU A 31 -0.41 -2.27 16.71
CA GLU A 31 -1.26 -1.25 17.34
C GLU A 31 -0.59 -0.60 18.54
N ASP A 32 0.08 -1.38 19.40
CA ASP A 32 0.80 -0.90 20.59
C ASP A 32 2.00 -0.01 20.21
N LEU A 33 2.72 -0.35 19.14
CA LEU A 33 3.81 0.45 18.58
C LEU A 33 3.33 1.75 17.92
N GLY A 34 2.02 1.90 17.77
CA GLY A 34 1.44 3.13 17.25
C GLY A 34 1.18 3.15 15.74
N TYR A 35 1.23 2.05 15.03
CA TYR A 35 0.80 2.02 13.63
C TYR A 35 -0.68 2.36 13.49
N ASP A 36 -1.03 3.01 12.37
CA ASP A 36 -2.40 3.43 12.07
C ASP A 36 -3.14 2.43 11.21
N VAL A 37 -2.40 1.61 10.44
CA VAL A 37 -2.96 0.68 9.46
C VAL A 37 -2.25 -0.67 9.52
N LEU A 38 -3.04 -1.76 9.61
CA LEU A 38 -2.61 -3.13 9.39
C LEU A 38 -3.04 -3.56 7.99
N SER A 39 -2.10 -3.96 7.16
CA SER A 39 -2.37 -4.37 5.80
C SER A 39 -2.08 -5.86 5.60
N ALA A 40 -2.90 -6.53 4.80
CA ALA A 40 -2.66 -7.90 4.33
C ALA A 40 -2.41 -7.89 2.82
N ALA A 41 -1.28 -8.45 2.40
CA ALA A 41 -0.97 -8.62 0.99
C ALA A 41 -1.77 -9.80 0.39
N ASP A 42 -2.08 -9.72 -0.90
CA ASP A 42 -2.80 -10.76 -1.62
C ASP A 42 -1.85 -11.47 -2.62
N HIS A 43 -1.02 -12.34 -2.07
CA HIS A 43 -0.12 -13.21 -2.82
C HIS A 43 -0.33 -14.67 -2.43
N LEU A 44 -0.21 -15.58 -3.39
CA LEU A 44 -0.25 -17.02 -3.08
C LEU A 44 0.93 -17.38 -2.16
N GLY A 45 0.61 -18.10 -1.10
CA GLY A 45 1.57 -18.45 -0.04
C GLY A 45 1.59 -17.50 1.14
N MET A 46 0.86 -16.37 1.06
CA MET A 46 0.60 -15.48 2.20
C MET A 46 -0.75 -15.78 2.86
N ALA A 47 -1.05 -15.12 3.98
CA ALA A 47 -2.35 -15.27 4.63
C ALA A 47 -3.46 -14.68 3.73
N PRO A 48 -4.61 -15.37 3.58
CA PRO A 48 -5.71 -14.85 2.77
C PRO A 48 -6.25 -13.55 3.40
N PRO A 49 -6.35 -12.44 2.62
CA PRO A 49 -6.57 -11.10 3.19
C PRO A 49 -7.79 -10.98 4.09
N PHE A 50 -8.98 -11.36 3.63
CA PHE A 50 -10.21 -11.15 4.40
C PHE A 50 -10.25 -11.89 5.73
N PRO A 51 -9.98 -13.22 5.82
CA PRO A 51 -9.91 -13.91 7.11
C PRO A 51 -8.85 -13.32 8.06
N ALA A 52 -7.68 -12.94 7.51
CA ALA A 52 -6.60 -12.34 8.28
C ALA A 52 -7.00 -10.99 8.86
N LEU A 53 -7.66 -10.13 8.06
CA LEU A 53 -8.12 -8.82 8.50
C LEU A 53 -9.29 -8.88 9.49
N VAL A 54 -10.23 -9.84 9.33
CA VAL A 54 -11.28 -10.07 10.35
C VAL A 54 -10.66 -10.45 11.69
N LEU A 55 -9.67 -11.37 11.69
CA LEU A 55 -8.98 -11.74 12.93
C LEU A 55 -8.18 -10.56 13.50
N ALA A 56 -7.53 -9.76 12.67
CA ALA A 56 -6.86 -8.53 13.11
C ALA A 56 -7.86 -7.55 13.74
N GLY A 57 -9.03 -7.39 13.11
CA GLY A 57 -10.12 -6.56 13.61
C GLY A 57 -10.63 -6.96 14.99
N GLU A 58 -10.75 -8.26 15.23
CA GLU A 58 -11.19 -8.82 16.53
C GLU A 58 -10.20 -8.55 17.66
N VAL A 59 -8.91 -8.48 17.37
CA VAL A 59 -7.86 -8.40 18.40
C VAL A 59 -7.20 -7.04 18.54
N THR A 60 -7.65 -6.06 17.76
CA THR A 60 -7.25 -4.65 17.79
C THR A 60 -8.48 -3.75 17.91
N SER A 61 -8.28 -2.49 18.30
CA SER A 61 -9.40 -1.56 18.56
C SER A 61 -9.37 -0.30 17.68
N ARG A 62 -8.19 0.15 17.26
CA ARG A 62 -7.98 1.47 16.66
C ARG A 62 -7.53 1.42 15.20
N VAL A 63 -6.62 0.50 14.89
CA VAL A 63 -5.97 0.45 13.56
C VAL A 63 -7.00 0.23 12.46
N LYS A 64 -6.79 0.90 11.33
CA LYS A 64 -7.47 0.58 10.08
C LYS A 64 -6.93 -0.73 9.52
N LEU A 65 -7.74 -1.41 8.74
CA LEU A 65 -7.45 -2.72 8.18
C LEU A 65 -7.47 -2.60 6.67
N ASN A 66 -6.39 -2.95 6.01
CA ASN A 66 -6.23 -2.68 4.57
C ASN A 66 -5.84 -3.95 3.82
N THR A 67 -6.42 -4.16 2.65
CA THR A 67 -5.87 -5.11 1.67
C THR A 67 -4.79 -4.37 0.84
N PHE A 68 -3.54 -4.85 0.82
CA PHE A 68 -2.44 -4.07 0.21
C PHE A 68 -1.61 -4.88 -0.79
N VAL A 69 -2.09 -5.09 -2.00
CA VAL A 69 -3.43 -4.80 -2.53
C VAL A 69 -4.01 -6.08 -3.11
N LEU A 70 -5.35 -6.21 -3.21
CA LEU A 70 -5.96 -7.37 -3.85
C LEU A 70 -5.55 -7.50 -5.31
N ASN A 71 -5.26 -8.73 -5.74
CA ASN A 71 -5.08 -9.09 -7.14
C ASN A 71 -6.46 -9.23 -7.79
N THR A 72 -7.04 -8.11 -8.26
CA THR A 72 -8.44 -8.09 -8.74
C THR A 72 -8.79 -9.16 -9.78
N PRO A 73 -7.91 -9.57 -10.71
CA PRO A 73 -8.18 -10.69 -11.61
C PRO A 73 -8.56 -12.01 -10.94
N PHE A 74 -8.25 -12.21 -9.67
CA PHE A 74 -8.63 -13.41 -8.92
C PHE A 74 -10.06 -13.36 -8.39
N TYR A 75 -10.75 -12.23 -8.52
CA TYR A 75 -12.05 -12.01 -7.90
C TYR A 75 -13.14 -11.72 -8.92
N ASN A 76 -14.30 -12.36 -8.72
CA ASN A 76 -15.52 -11.91 -9.35
C ASN A 76 -16.02 -10.65 -8.61
N PRO A 77 -16.32 -9.54 -9.30
CA PRO A 77 -16.68 -8.27 -8.65
C PRO A 77 -17.90 -8.34 -7.71
N VAL A 78 -18.89 -9.16 -8.03
CA VAL A 78 -20.11 -9.33 -7.20
C VAL A 78 -19.80 -10.10 -5.91
N LEU A 79 -19.00 -11.19 -6.02
CA LEU A 79 -18.56 -11.94 -4.85
C LEU A 79 -17.62 -11.09 -4.00
N LEU A 80 -16.74 -10.32 -4.63
CA LEU A 80 -15.85 -9.39 -3.93
C LEU A 80 -16.65 -8.34 -3.15
N ALA A 81 -17.70 -7.76 -3.74
CA ALA A 81 -18.55 -6.78 -3.05
C ALA A 81 -19.13 -7.35 -1.76
N ARG A 82 -19.64 -8.59 -1.80
CA ARG A 82 -20.16 -9.30 -0.61
C ARG A 82 -19.06 -9.49 0.44
N ASP A 83 -17.89 -9.98 0.03
CA ASP A 83 -16.80 -10.29 0.96
C ASP A 83 -16.23 -9.00 1.59
N VAL A 84 -16.13 -7.91 0.82
CA VAL A 84 -15.72 -6.58 1.30
C VAL A 84 -16.72 -6.03 2.32
N THR A 85 -18.01 -6.00 1.97
CA THR A 85 -19.03 -5.44 2.87
C THR A 85 -19.20 -6.28 4.14
N GLY A 86 -19.10 -7.63 4.03
CA GLY A 86 -19.10 -8.50 5.20
C GLY A 86 -17.89 -8.28 6.10
N THR A 87 -16.69 -8.14 5.52
CA THR A 87 -15.48 -7.84 6.28
C THR A 87 -15.56 -6.46 6.94
N ASP A 88 -16.04 -5.44 6.24
CA ASP A 88 -16.22 -4.10 6.80
C ASP A 88 -17.19 -4.10 7.97
N GLN A 89 -18.30 -4.87 7.89
CA GLN A 89 -19.21 -5.06 9.02
C GLN A 89 -18.55 -5.75 10.22
N PHE A 90 -17.81 -6.84 9.99
CA PHE A 90 -17.14 -7.58 11.06
C PHE A 90 -15.96 -6.85 11.68
N THR A 91 -15.53 -5.76 11.08
CA THR A 91 -14.44 -4.92 11.57
C THR A 91 -14.90 -3.51 11.97
N ASP A 92 -16.21 -3.31 12.20
CA ASP A 92 -16.82 -2.05 12.63
C ASP A 92 -16.47 -0.85 11.73
N GLY A 93 -16.43 -1.05 10.41
CA GLY A 93 -16.14 0.00 9.44
C GLY A 93 -14.67 0.46 9.43
N ARG A 94 -13.75 -0.37 9.91
CA ARG A 94 -12.31 -0.09 9.89
C ARG A 94 -11.61 -0.51 8.60
N LEU A 95 -12.31 -1.17 7.68
CA LEU A 95 -11.73 -1.63 6.42
C LEU A 95 -11.41 -0.45 5.48
N GLU A 96 -10.26 -0.52 4.85
CA GLU A 96 -9.84 0.23 3.66
C GLU A 96 -9.57 -0.79 2.55
N LEU A 97 -10.19 -0.61 1.39
CA LEU A 97 -10.11 -1.59 0.30
C LEU A 97 -8.99 -1.22 -0.68
N GLY A 98 -7.89 -1.93 -0.63
CA GLY A 98 -6.80 -1.78 -1.59
C GLY A 98 -6.94 -2.73 -2.77
N LEU A 99 -6.95 -2.18 -3.99
CA LEU A 99 -7.08 -2.93 -5.24
C LEU A 99 -5.88 -2.68 -6.17
N GLY A 100 -5.46 -3.73 -6.87
CA GLY A 100 -4.42 -3.69 -7.89
C GLY A 100 -4.77 -4.54 -9.11
N ALA A 101 -4.07 -4.31 -10.21
CA ALA A 101 -4.29 -5.04 -11.45
C ALA A 101 -3.65 -6.44 -11.50
N GLY A 102 -2.87 -6.82 -10.49
CA GLY A 102 -2.08 -8.05 -10.50
C GLY A 102 -0.87 -7.98 -11.48
N TYR A 103 0.23 -8.63 -11.12
CA TYR A 103 1.44 -8.59 -11.96
C TYR A 103 2.32 -9.85 -11.90
N VAL A 104 2.09 -10.74 -10.94
CA VAL A 104 2.90 -11.94 -10.73
C VAL A 104 2.34 -13.07 -11.58
N LYS A 105 2.96 -13.32 -12.73
CA LYS A 105 2.50 -14.33 -13.71
C LYS A 105 2.42 -15.73 -13.11
N GLU A 106 3.39 -16.08 -12.30
CA GLU A 106 3.53 -17.39 -11.67
C GLU A 106 2.34 -17.72 -10.76
N GLU A 107 1.71 -16.72 -10.15
CA GLU A 107 0.51 -16.91 -9.32
C GLU A 107 -0.72 -17.24 -10.16
N PHE A 108 -0.86 -16.62 -11.35
CA PHE A 108 -1.92 -16.99 -12.28
C PHE A 108 -1.75 -18.42 -12.79
N GLU A 109 -0.53 -18.82 -13.11
CA GLU A 109 -0.22 -20.18 -13.54
C GLU A 109 -0.51 -21.20 -12.42
N ALA A 110 -0.10 -20.90 -11.19
CA ALA A 110 -0.37 -21.76 -10.04
C ALA A 110 -1.87 -21.87 -9.72
N ALA A 111 -2.65 -20.81 -9.97
CA ALA A 111 -4.10 -20.81 -9.83
C ALA A 111 -4.83 -21.47 -11.02
N GLY A 112 -4.13 -21.91 -12.06
CA GLY A 112 -4.73 -22.45 -13.28
C GLY A 112 -5.49 -21.39 -14.09
N MET A 113 -5.15 -20.13 -13.93
CA MET A 113 -5.79 -19.00 -14.60
C MET A 113 -4.92 -18.45 -15.74
N PRO A 114 -5.53 -17.96 -16.84
CA PRO A 114 -4.77 -17.27 -17.87
C PRO A 114 -4.15 -15.99 -17.29
N PHE A 115 -2.93 -15.65 -17.73
CA PHE A 115 -2.32 -14.37 -17.44
C PHE A 115 -2.65 -13.36 -18.53
N PRO A 116 -3.62 -12.46 -18.32
CA PRO A 116 -4.03 -11.49 -19.32
C PRO A 116 -2.93 -10.43 -19.57
N SER A 117 -2.99 -9.73 -20.69
CA SER A 117 -2.13 -8.57 -20.94
C SER A 117 -2.30 -7.50 -19.85
N ALA A 118 -1.29 -6.65 -19.66
CA ALA A 118 -1.37 -5.55 -18.69
C ALA A 118 -2.59 -4.65 -18.93
N ARG A 119 -2.97 -4.45 -20.20
CA ARG A 119 -4.16 -3.70 -20.58
C ARG A 119 -5.44 -4.37 -20.07
N GLU A 120 -5.61 -5.65 -20.35
CA GLU A 120 -6.80 -6.40 -19.94
C GLU A 120 -6.95 -6.48 -18.41
N ARG A 121 -5.82 -6.58 -17.68
CA ARG A 121 -5.82 -6.55 -16.22
C ARG A 121 -6.28 -5.20 -15.67
N VAL A 122 -5.85 -4.09 -16.28
CA VAL A 122 -6.33 -2.75 -15.89
C VAL A 122 -7.79 -2.54 -16.31
N ASP A 123 -8.23 -3.06 -17.45
CA ASP A 123 -9.64 -3.05 -17.85
C ASP A 123 -10.51 -3.84 -16.85
N HIS A 124 -9.99 -4.95 -16.32
CA HIS A 124 -10.68 -5.71 -15.28
C HIS A 124 -10.76 -4.93 -13.96
N LEU A 125 -9.67 -4.28 -13.54
CA LEU A 125 -9.66 -3.41 -12.36
C LEU A 125 -10.71 -2.30 -12.49
N GLU A 126 -10.79 -1.64 -13.63
CA GLU A 126 -11.79 -0.58 -13.90
C GLU A 126 -13.23 -1.11 -13.80
N ARG A 127 -13.50 -2.26 -14.42
CA ARG A 127 -14.82 -2.93 -14.30
C ARG A 127 -15.14 -3.30 -12.86
N THR A 128 -14.16 -3.81 -12.12
CA THR A 128 -14.33 -4.16 -10.71
C THR A 128 -14.70 -2.93 -9.88
N ILE A 129 -13.98 -1.83 -10.01
CA ILE A 129 -14.29 -0.58 -9.30
C ILE A 129 -15.71 -0.09 -9.64
N THR A 130 -16.07 -0.09 -10.92
CA THR A 130 -17.37 0.36 -11.37
C THR A 130 -18.49 -0.50 -10.78
N GLU A 131 -18.31 -1.83 -10.77
CA GLU A 131 -19.31 -2.75 -10.25
C GLU A 131 -19.43 -2.67 -8.73
N LEU A 132 -18.32 -2.53 -8.00
CA LEU A 132 -18.33 -2.30 -6.56
C LEU A 132 -19.13 -1.03 -6.21
N LYS A 133 -18.84 0.09 -6.88
CA LYS A 133 -19.57 1.35 -6.65
C LYS A 133 -21.06 1.22 -6.96
N ARG A 134 -21.42 0.52 -8.05
CA ARG A 134 -22.82 0.25 -8.40
C ARG A 134 -23.53 -0.55 -7.30
N LEU A 135 -22.88 -1.62 -6.82
CA LEU A 135 -23.46 -2.48 -5.78
C LEU A 135 -23.58 -1.75 -4.43
N TYR A 136 -22.58 -0.96 -4.06
CA TYR A 136 -22.62 -0.19 -2.79
C TYR A 136 -23.67 0.93 -2.81
N ALA A 137 -24.05 1.42 -3.98
CA ALA A 137 -25.15 2.37 -4.13
C ALA A 137 -26.55 1.72 -4.18
N ASP A 138 -26.61 0.40 -4.35
CA ASP A 138 -27.88 -0.34 -4.42
C ASP A 138 -28.41 -0.62 -3.00
N PRO A 139 -29.58 -0.11 -2.62
CA PRO A 139 -30.17 -0.36 -1.30
C PRO A 139 -30.53 -1.83 -1.05
N GLU A 140 -30.70 -2.62 -2.11
CA GLU A 140 -31.01 -4.05 -2.00
C GLU A 140 -29.75 -4.91 -1.83
N HIS A 141 -28.54 -4.34 -2.03
CA HIS A 141 -27.30 -5.07 -1.85
C HIS A 141 -27.12 -5.52 -0.39
N LYS A 142 -26.83 -6.81 -0.20
CA LYS A 142 -26.61 -7.42 1.12
C LYS A 142 -25.34 -8.30 1.11
N PRO A 143 -24.51 -8.22 2.20
CA PRO A 143 -24.63 -7.29 3.32
C PRO A 143 -24.45 -5.83 2.85
N ALA A 144 -25.14 -4.90 3.50
CA ALA A 144 -25.03 -3.49 3.16
C ALA A 144 -23.67 -2.93 3.64
N PRO A 145 -23.05 -1.98 2.90
CA PRO A 145 -21.85 -1.33 3.38
C PRO A 145 -22.10 -0.53 4.66
N VAL A 146 -21.12 -0.49 5.58
CA VAL A 146 -21.20 0.24 6.86
C VAL A 146 -21.32 1.75 6.62
N ARG A 147 -20.65 2.25 5.59
CA ARG A 147 -20.73 3.65 5.17
C ARG A 147 -21.26 3.77 3.74
N ALA A 148 -21.96 4.84 3.45
CA ALA A 148 -22.46 5.10 2.10
C ALA A 148 -21.28 5.13 1.11
N GLY A 149 -21.40 4.39 0.03
CA GLY A 149 -20.36 4.27 -1.00
C GLY A 149 -19.28 3.20 -0.73
N GLY A 150 -19.36 2.48 0.39
CA GLY A 150 -18.40 1.43 0.77
C GLY A 150 -17.19 1.92 1.56
N PRO A 151 -16.22 1.04 1.85
CA PRO A 151 -14.97 1.41 2.50
C PRO A 151 -14.13 2.33 1.62
N PRO A 152 -13.22 3.16 2.20
CA PRO A 152 -12.29 3.95 1.43
C PRO A 152 -11.48 3.08 0.48
N LEU A 153 -11.30 3.56 -0.76
CA LEU A 153 -10.64 2.82 -1.83
C LEU A 153 -9.18 3.26 -1.96
N LEU A 154 -8.26 2.32 -1.79
CA LEU A 154 -6.86 2.48 -2.14
C LEU A 154 -6.62 1.84 -3.52
N LEU A 155 -6.06 2.60 -4.45
CA LEU A 155 -5.59 2.07 -5.73
C LEU A 155 -4.09 2.27 -5.85
N ALA A 156 -3.35 1.17 -6.01
CA ALA A 156 -1.92 1.21 -6.20
C ALA A 156 -1.53 0.96 -7.65
N GLY A 157 -0.55 1.72 -8.12
CA GLY A 157 -0.07 1.55 -9.48
C GLY A 157 1.17 2.38 -9.80
N ARG A 158 1.69 2.16 -11.02
CA ARG A 158 2.83 2.88 -11.59
C ARG A 158 2.52 3.44 -12.98
N GLY A 159 1.78 2.68 -13.78
CA GLY A 159 1.49 3.03 -15.18
C GLY A 159 0.41 4.10 -15.29
N ASP A 160 0.46 4.88 -16.36
CA ASP A 160 -0.44 6.02 -16.62
C ASP A 160 -1.93 5.63 -16.51
N ARG A 161 -2.33 4.47 -17.06
CA ARG A 161 -3.72 4.02 -16.97
C ARG A 161 -4.14 3.71 -15.53
N SER A 162 -3.31 2.99 -14.76
CA SER A 162 -3.60 2.68 -13.36
C SER A 162 -3.68 3.94 -12.52
N LEU A 163 -2.74 4.88 -12.70
CA LEU A 163 -2.74 6.16 -11.98
C LEU A 163 -3.88 7.07 -12.42
N THR A 164 -4.31 7.00 -13.69
CA THR A 164 -5.52 7.72 -14.15
C THR A 164 -6.78 7.18 -13.47
N LEU A 165 -6.91 5.85 -13.34
CA LEU A 165 -8.00 5.23 -12.58
C LEU A 165 -7.93 5.62 -11.09
N ALA A 166 -6.74 5.61 -10.51
CA ALA A 166 -6.55 6.02 -9.12
C ALA A 166 -7.00 7.47 -8.91
N ALA A 167 -6.56 8.40 -9.76
CA ALA A 167 -6.97 9.81 -9.68
C ALA A 167 -8.49 10.00 -9.84
N ALA A 168 -9.16 9.15 -10.64
CA ALA A 168 -10.61 9.25 -10.86
C ALA A 168 -11.44 8.64 -9.72
N HIS A 169 -10.92 7.64 -9.02
CA HIS A 169 -11.76 6.79 -8.17
C HIS A 169 -11.28 6.59 -6.74
N ALA A 170 -9.97 6.72 -6.47
CA ALA A 170 -9.39 6.39 -5.16
C ALA A 170 -9.51 7.52 -4.13
N ASP A 171 -9.64 7.13 -2.87
CA ASP A 171 -9.47 8.00 -1.71
C ASP A 171 -8.00 8.02 -1.27
N ILE A 172 -7.29 6.91 -1.51
CA ILE A 172 -5.86 6.73 -1.24
C ILE A 172 -5.16 6.27 -2.52
N ILE A 173 -4.13 6.98 -2.95
CA ILE A 173 -3.35 6.64 -4.14
C ILE A 173 -1.99 6.08 -3.73
N GLY A 174 -1.79 4.78 -3.97
CA GLY A 174 -0.56 4.08 -3.65
C GLY A 174 0.47 4.16 -4.78
N PHE A 175 1.62 4.75 -4.51
CA PHE A 175 2.77 4.70 -5.41
C PHE A 175 3.62 3.47 -5.06
N THR A 176 3.92 2.64 -6.07
CA THR A 176 4.72 1.42 -5.86
C THR A 176 6.18 1.72 -5.54
N GLY A 177 6.65 2.94 -5.80
CA GLY A 177 8.04 3.33 -5.57
C GLY A 177 9.04 2.61 -6.48
N THR A 178 8.58 2.03 -7.60
CA THR A 178 9.42 1.28 -8.53
C THR A 178 9.43 1.91 -9.93
N ALA A 179 10.58 1.87 -10.58
CA ALA A 179 10.78 2.27 -11.96
C ALA A 179 10.66 1.07 -12.94
N LYS A 180 10.45 1.37 -14.23
CA LYS A 180 10.61 0.39 -15.30
C LYS A 180 12.09 0.13 -15.54
N THR A 181 12.46 -1.14 -15.61
CA THR A 181 13.77 -1.51 -16.14
C THR A 181 13.68 -1.71 -17.66
N PRO A 182 14.69 -1.28 -18.44
CA PRO A 182 14.70 -1.40 -19.90
C PRO A 182 14.50 -2.83 -20.40
N ASP A 183 15.02 -3.80 -19.66
CA ASP A 183 15.07 -5.22 -20.07
C ASP A 183 13.89 -6.05 -19.54
N GLY A 184 12.88 -5.42 -18.90
CA GLY A 184 11.79 -6.14 -18.24
C GLY A 184 12.24 -6.98 -17.05
N ALA A 185 13.45 -6.74 -16.54
CA ALA A 185 13.98 -7.33 -15.31
C ALA A 185 13.15 -6.91 -14.09
N ALA A 186 13.49 -7.43 -12.92
CA ALA A 186 12.83 -7.07 -11.66
C ALA A 186 12.77 -5.53 -11.50
N PRO A 187 11.67 -4.97 -11.00
CA PRO A 187 11.51 -3.53 -10.84
C PRO A 187 12.66 -2.94 -10.00
N ALA A 188 13.28 -1.87 -10.48
CA ALA A 188 14.24 -1.10 -9.71
C ALA A 188 13.52 -0.07 -8.81
N PRO A 189 14.13 0.40 -7.71
CA PRO A 189 13.62 1.56 -7.00
C PRO A 189 13.51 2.78 -7.91
N ALA A 190 12.43 3.54 -7.81
CA ALA A 190 12.25 4.78 -8.54
C ALA A 190 13.08 5.90 -7.91
N SER A 191 13.69 6.77 -8.72
CA SER A 191 14.36 7.97 -8.23
C SER A 191 13.35 8.98 -7.65
N ALA A 192 13.85 10.00 -6.95
CA ALA A 192 13.02 11.07 -6.44
C ALA A 192 12.28 11.83 -7.57
N GLU A 193 12.95 12.04 -8.71
CA GLU A 193 12.38 12.71 -9.89
C GLU A 193 11.29 11.87 -10.53
N GLU A 194 11.47 10.54 -10.59
CA GLU A 194 10.45 9.63 -11.12
C GLU A 194 9.20 9.58 -10.21
N ILE A 195 9.38 9.62 -8.89
CA ILE A 195 8.26 9.73 -7.95
C ILE A 195 7.55 11.07 -8.11
N GLU A 196 8.29 12.17 -8.18
CA GLU A 196 7.74 13.52 -8.37
C GLU A 196 6.91 13.60 -9.66
N GLU A 197 7.45 13.10 -10.77
CA GLU A 197 6.76 13.03 -12.05
C GLU A 197 5.45 12.23 -11.96
N ARG A 198 5.44 11.10 -11.24
CA ARG A 198 4.22 10.30 -11.03
C ARG A 198 3.20 11.01 -10.15
N VAL A 199 3.66 11.71 -9.11
CA VAL A 199 2.80 12.53 -8.24
C VAL A 199 2.18 13.69 -9.03
N GLU A 200 2.96 14.41 -9.83
CA GLU A 200 2.45 15.51 -10.66
C GLU A 200 1.46 15.00 -11.72
N PHE A 201 1.75 13.86 -12.35
CA PHE A 201 0.82 13.21 -13.26
C PHE A 201 -0.54 12.93 -12.60
N VAL A 202 -0.53 12.44 -11.36
CA VAL A 202 -1.76 12.19 -10.60
C VAL A 202 -2.46 13.51 -10.25
N ARG A 203 -1.73 14.49 -9.71
CA ARG A 203 -2.28 15.80 -9.35
C ARG A 203 -3.00 16.47 -10.51
N ALA A 204 -2.40 16.42 -11.71
CA ALA A 204 -3.01 16.97 -12.93
C ALA A 204 -4.33 16.28 -13.32
N LYS A 205 -4.58 15.06 -12.85
CA LYS A 205 -5.77 14.26 -13.18
C LYS A 205 -6.82 14.24 -12.06
N LEU A 206 -6.52 14.71 -10.87
CA LEU A 206 -7.47 14.73 -9.75
C LEU A 206 -8.70 15.62 -10.03
N GLY A 207 -8.57 16.66 -10.87
CA GLY A 207 -9.72 17.47 -11.25
C GLY A 207 -10.43 18.19 -10.10
N GLY A 208 -9.68 18.53 -9.04
CA GLY A 208 -10.20 19.14 -7.81
C GLY A 208 -10.64 18.14 -6.73
N ARG A 209 -10.51 16.85 -6.97
CA ARG A 209 -10.66 15.83 -5.92
C ARG A 209 -9.45 15.86 -4.99
N GLU A 210 -9.68 15.50 -3.73
CA GLU A 210 -8.62 15.22 -2.77
C GLU A 210 -8.39 13.71 -2.70
N ALA A 211 -7.13 13.30 -2.52
CA ALA A 211 -6.73 11.93 -2.25
C ALA A 211 -5.48 11.91 -1.38
N GLU A 212 -5.40 10.98 -0.45
CA GLU A 212 -4.19 10.74 0.33
C GLU A 212 -3.16 10.00 -0.51
N PHE A 213 -1.88 10.36 -0.40
CA PHE A 213 -0.80 9.71 -1.13
C PHE A 213 -0.03 8.75 -0.22
N ASN A 214 0.01 7.49 -0.65
CA ASN A 214 0.71 6.40 0.03
C ASN A 214 1.97 6.00 -0.74
N LEU A 215 3.04 5.68 -0.01
CA LEU A 215 4.27 5.09 -0.55
C LEU A 215 4.63 3.82 0.22
N LEU A 216 4.90 2.74 -0.52
CA LEU A 216 5.49 1.52 0.06
C LEU A 216 6.99 1.70 0.20
N CYS A 217 7.50 1.62 1.44
CA CYS A 217 8.93 1.69 1.75
C CYS A 217 9.56 0.30 1.63
N HIS A 218 10.40 0.10 0.61
CA HIS A 218 11.02 -1.20 0.35
C HIS A 218 12.24 -1.46 1.23
N PHE A 219 12.97 -0.40 1.56
CA PHE A 219 14.22 -0.51 2.32
C PHE A 219 14.11 0.37 3.57
N VAL A 220 14.15 -0.28 4.73
CA VAL A 220 14.16 0.40 6.02
C VAL A 220 15.35 -0.13 6.81
N ASN A 221 16.23 0.77 7.25
CA ASN A 221 17.32 0.42 8.15
C ASN A 221 17.57 1.59 9.11
N ILE A 222 17.07 1.47 10.33
CA ILE A 222 17.23 2.48 11.36
C ILE A 222 18.57 2.26 12.07
N THR A 223 19.51 3.16 11.81
CA THR A 223 20.91 3.05 12.25
C THR A 223 21.59 4.41 12.32
N ASP A 224 22.59 4.53 13.19
CA ASP A 224 23.48 5.70 13.23
C ASP A 224 24.58 5.65 12.14
N ASP A 225 24.86 4.46 11.59
CA ASP A 225 25.80 4.28 10.46
C ASP A 225 25.06 4.26 9.12
N ARG A 226 24.54 5.43 8.72
CA ARG A 226 23.84 5.58 7.43
C ARG A 226 24.74 5.23 6.23
N ALA A 227 26.01 5.64 6.29
CA ALA A 227 26.95 5.42 5.18
C ALA A 227 27.24 3.93 4.97
N GLY A 228 27.50 3.19 6.04
CA GLY A 228 27.71 1.75 6.01
C GLY A 228 26.46 1.01 5.52
N ALA A 229 25.27 1.39 6.01
CA ALA A 229 24.00 0.78 5.60
C ALA A 229 23.70 1.00 4.12
N LEU A 230 23.93 2.19 3.57
CA LEU A 230 23.79 2.48 2.14
C LEU A 230 24.79 1.68 1.29
N ALA A 231 26.05 1.55 1.74
CA ALA A 231 27.06 0.76 1.05
C ALA A 231 26.69 -0.74 1.00
N GLU A 232 26.11 -1.28 2.07
CA GLU A 232 25.62 -2.65 2.12
C GLU A 232 24.40 -2.83 1.20
N LEU A 233 23.45 -1.91 1.21
CA LEU A 233 22.28 -1.95 0.30
C LEU A 233 22.72 -1.89 -1.17
N ALA A 234 23.71 -1.07 -1.50
CA ALA A 234 24.26 -1.00 -2.86
C ALA A 234 24.85 -2.36 -3.32
N LYS A 235 25.51 -3.09 -2.41
CA LYS A 235 25.98 -4.47 -2.70
C LYS A 235 24.81 -5.44 -2.90
N LEU A 236 23.80 -5.39 -2.03
CA LEU A 236 22.61 -6.26 -2.12
C LEU A 236 21.83 -6.04 -3.41
N THR A 237 21.74 -4.81 -3.89
CA THR A 237 21.13 -4.47 -5.18
C THR A 237 22.05 -4.73 -6.39
N ARG A 238 23.15 -5.44 -6.17
CA ARG A 238 24.16 -5.80 -7.21
C ARG A 238 24.71 -4.60 -7.96
N GLY A 239 24.79 -3.44 -7.31
CA GLY A 239 25.32 -2.22 -7.91
C GLY A 239 24.41 -1.59 -8.98
N VAL A 240 23.13 -1.96 -9.01
CA VAL A 240 22.13 -1.30 -9.89
C VAL A 240 22.05 0.20 -9.57
N LEU A 241 22.15 0.55 -8.30
CA LEU A 241 22.26 1.93 -7.80
C LEU A 241 23.49 2.06 -6.89
N SER A 242 24.19 3.18 -6.99
CA SER A 242 25.26 3.53 -6.04
C SER A 242 24.68 3.90 -4.66
N ALA A 243 25.53 3.93 -3.63
CA ALA A 243 25.13 4.38 -2.30
C ALA A 243 24.55 5.80 -2.32
N ASP A 244 25.15 6.71 -3.10
CA ASP A 244 24.67 8.09 -3.24
C ASP A 244 23.29 8.14 -3.91
N GLN A 245 23.08 7.34 -4.94
CA GLN A 245 21.75 7.24 -5.58
C GLN A 245 20.71 6.65 -4.63
N LEU A 246 21.05 5.61 -3.87
CA LEU A 246 20.17 4.99 -2.87
C LEU A 246 19.82 5.96 -1.74
N ALA A 247 20.73 6.90 -1.40
CA ALA A 247 20.48 7.92 -0.39
C ALA A 247 19.33 8.88 -0.76
N GLU A 248 19.06 9.02 -2.05
CA GLU A 248 18.01 9.91 -2.61
C GLU A 248 16.73 9.15 -3.00
N VAL A 249 16.71 7.81 -2.91
CA VAL A 249 15.54 6.99 -3.27
C VAL A 249 14.45 7.15 -2.20
N PRO A 250 13.22 7.63 -2.53
CA PRO A 250 12.19 7.87 -1.54
C PRO A 250 11.70 6.64 -0.78
N THR A 251 11.84 5.44 -1.36
CA THR A 251 11.46 4.16 -0.73
C THR A 251 12.55 3.59 0.17
N ALA A 252 13.69 4.28 0.32
CA ALA A 252 14.80 3.90 1.18
C ALA A 252 14.86 4.83 2.41
N LEU A 253 14.41 4.33 3.55
CA LEU A 253 14.41 5.03 4.83
C LEU A 253 15.58 4.50 5.66
N ILE A 254 16.74 5.18 5.56
CA ILE A 254 18.00 4.71 6.14
C ILE A 254 18.64 5.84 6.94
N GLY A 255 18.88 5.59 8.23
CA GLY A 255 19.51 6.56 9.14
C GLY A 255 18.97 6.48 10.56
N SER A 256 19.36 7.44 11.41
CA SER A 256 18.80 7.53 12.75
C SER A 256 17.30 7.85 12.71
N PRO A 257 16.52 7.56 13.77
CA PRO A 257 15.08 7.88 13.80
C PRO A 257 14.78 9.34 13.44
N ALA A 258 15.58 10.29 13.98
CA ALA A 258 15.43 11.71 13.69
C ALA A 258 15.70 12.04 12.20
N ALA A 259 16.77 11.48 11.62
CA ALA A 259 17.10 11.72 10.22
C ALA A 259 16.03 11.16 9.26
N VAL A 260 15.45 9.99 9.59
CA VAL A 260 14.34 9.43 8.81
C VAL A 260 13.09 10.28 8.97
N ALA A 261 12.78 10.78 10.16
CA ALA A 261 11.66 11.71 10.36
C ALA A 261 11.82 13.00 9.53
N GLU A 262 13.01 13.58 9.49
CA GLU A 262 13.33 14.74 8.63
C GLU A 262 13.13 14.40 7.14
N GLN A 263 13.60 13.22 6.70
CA GLN A 263 13.36 12.74 5.33
C GLN A 263 11.87 12.65 4.99
N LEU A 264 11.05 12.12 5.89
CA LEU A 264 9.60 12.03 5.70
C LEU A 264 8.92 13.40 5.62
N HIS A 265 9.38 14.38 6.43
CA HIS A 265 8.93 15.76 6.29
C HIS A 265 9.28 16.36 4.93
N ALA A 266 10.52 16.18 4.47
CA ALA A 266 10.94 16.62 3.13
C ALA A 266 10.12 15.97 2.01
N HIS A 267 9.81 14.67 2.14
CA HIS A 267 8.94 13.97 1.19
C HIS A 267 7.51 14.53 1.20
N ARG A 268 6.97 14.90 2.36
CA ARG A 268 5.66 15.54 2.44
C ARG A 268 5.66 16.90 1.73
N GLU A 269 6.70 17.70 1.93
CA GLU A 269 6.81 19.01 1.27
C GLU A 269 6.95 18.88 -0.25
N ARG A 270 7.80 17.94 -0.71
CA ARG A 270 8.10 17.76 -2.14
C ARG A 270 6.98 17.01 -2.87
N PHE A 271 6.52 15.90 -2.32
CA PHE A 271 5.61 14.97 -3.01
C PHE A 271 4.17 15.03 -2.47
N GLY A 272 3.93 15.58 -1.28
CA GLY A 272 2.63 15.49 -0.59
C GLY A 272 2.34 14.12 -0.02
N LEU A 273 3.36 13.30 0.19
CA LEU A 273 3.24 11.99 0.81
C LEU A 273 2.98 12.12 2.31
N THR A 274 1.88 11.55 2.79
CA THR A 274 1.49 11.56 4.20
C THR A 274 1.27 10.15 4.75
N TYR A 275 1.08 9.15 3.91
CA TYR A 275 0.87 7.78 4.31
C TYR A 275 2.02 6.89 3.83
N TYR A 276 2.73 6.25 4.78
CA TYR A 276 3.84 5.35 4.51
C TYR A 276 3.53 3.95 4.98
N THR A 277 3.83 2.96 4.14
CA THR A 277 3.67 1.55 4.49
C THR A 277 5.05 0.89 4.54
N VAL A 278 5.38 0.28 5.67
CA VAL A 278 6.59 -0.55 5.80
C VAL A 278 6.24 -2.03 5.73
N LEU A 279 7.21 -2.88 5.42
CA LEU A 279 7.05 -4.33 5.46
C LEU A 279 7.12 -4.85 6.89
N GLU A 280 6.43 -5.93 7.18
CA GLU A 280 6.31 -6.57 8.49
C GLU A 280 7.63 -6.75 9.23
N HIS A 281 8.68 -7.18 8.52
CA HIS A 281 10.00 -7.39 9.13
C HIS A 281 10.70 -6.10 9.59
N ASN A 282 10.20 -4.95 9.17
CA ASN A 282 10.69 -3.64 9.58
C ASN A 282 9.87 -3.01 10.72
N MET A 283 8.81 -3.66 11.15
CA MET A 283 7.85 -3.12 12.11
C MET A 283 8.51 -2.62 13.40
N ASP A 284 9.40 -3.42 13.98
CA ASP A 284 10.05 -3.09 15.24
C ASP A 284 11.09 -1.98 15.07
N GLN A 285 11.95 -2.10 14.06
CA GLN A 285 13.01 -1.13 13.87
C GLN A 285 12.49 0.26 13.46
N PHE A 286 11.31 0.33 12.79
CA PHE A 286 10.73 1.60 12.38
C PHE A 286 9.96 2.31 13.51
N ALA A 287 9.53 1.60 14.55
CA ALA A 287 8.73 2.16 15.64
C ALA A 287 9.33 3.44 16.27
N PRO A 288 10.64 3.57 16.53
CA PRO A 288 11.24 4.80 17.05
C PRO A 288 11.03 6.02 16.14
N VAL A 289 10.86 5.83 14.83
CA VAL A 289 10.56 6.94 13.89
C VAL A 289 9.17 7.50 14.16
N LEU A 290 8.20 6.64 14.51
CA LEU A 290 6.83 7.06 14.84
C LEU A 290 6.81 8.00 16.04
N GLU A 291 7.66 7.78 17.03
CA GLU A 291 7.78 8.62 18.24
C GLU A 291 8.28 10.03 17.91
N HIS A 292 9.08 10.20 16.85
CA HIS A 292 9.59 11.51 16.40
C HIS A 292 8.57 12.31 15.59
N LEU A 293 7.49 11.68 15.11
CA LEU A 293 6.52 12.26 14.18
C LEU A 293 5.13 12.50 14.81
N ARG A 294 5.00 12.20 16.13
CA ARG A 294 3.75 12.32 16.90
C ARG A 294 3.82 13.35 18.04
#